data_98a0eb861f76dd45cfe124a06158ebb2
#
_entry.id   98a0eb861f76dd45cfe124a06158ebb2
#
_cell.length_a   1.000
_cell.length_b   1.000
_cell.length_c   1.000
_cell.angle_alpha   90.00
_cell.angle_beta   90.00
_cell.angle_gamma   90.00
#
_symmetry.space_group_name_H-M   'P 1'
#
loop_
_entity.id
_entity.type
_entity.pdbx_description
1 polymer ?
#
loop_
_entity_poly.entity_id
_entity_poly.type
_entity_poly.pdbx_seq_one_letter_code
_entity_poly.pdbx_strand_id
1 'polypeptide(L)'
;MFDDQSVLKTEAGEAVIEEPSEETPSLEERLAAAQALADDNYNKFLLATADFENYKKRIQRDLESIVTARRRTLLERFLPVLDNLERALRYDAGGETLRGGIEQTLKGFEAVLAGEGVKAIDVLDKPFDPRVAEAIGTESRDGIADDTVVEVAEKGYSIGEELLRPAKVIVAKTAG
;
A
#
# COMPACT_ATOMS: atom_id res chain seq x y z
N MET A 1 19.37 -57.06 -93.66
CA MET A 1 20.56 -57.90 -93.70
C MET A 1 21.19 -57.82 -92.31
N PHE A 2 21.18 -58.96 -91.59
CA PHE A 2 21.88 -59.32 -90.33
C PHE A 2 21.46 -58.53 -89.11
N ASP A 3 20.73 -59.06 -88.18
CA ASP A 3 20.99 -60.15 -87.25
C ASP A 3 22.13 -59.83 -86.26
N ASP A 4 21.79 -59.60 -85.02
CA ASP A 4 22.37 -60.36 -83.92
C ASP A 4 21.65 -60.12 -82.58
N GLN A 5 21.18 -61.24 -82.01
CA GLN A 5 20.68 -61.35 -80.65
C GLN A 5 21.84 -61.44 -79.68
N SER A 6 21.86 -60.62 -78.66
CA SER A 6 22.55 -60.96 -77.43
C SER A 6 21.69 -60.71 -76.24
N VAL A 7 21.25 -61.75 -75.69
CA VAL A 7 20.55 -61.88 -74.43
C VAL A 7 21.49 -61.48 -73.30
N LEU A 8 21.20 -60.45 -72.55
CA LEU A 8 21.80 -60.19 -71.26
C LEU A 8 20.76 -60.39 -70.15
N LYS A 9 20.99 -61.36 -69.33
CA LYS A 9 20.30 -61.69 -68.10
C LYS A 9 20.40 -60.47 -67.18
N THR A 10 19.26 -59.97 -66.76
CA THR A 10 19.18 -58.99 -65.65
C THR A 10 18.98 -59.77 -64.37
N GLU A 11 19.99 -59.79 -63.51
CA GLU A 11 19.85 -60.27 -62.13
C GLU A 11 19.03 -59.23 -61.39
N ALA A 12 17.84 -59.64 -60.96
CA ALA A 12 17.02 -58.82 -60.05
C ALA A 12 17.69 -58.83 -58.67
N GLY A 13 18.40 -57.74 -58.36
CA GLY A 13 18.75 -57.44 -57.00
C GLY A 13 17.50 -56.94 -56.30
N GLU A 14 16.93 -57.77 -55.45
CA GLU A 14 15.95 -57.29 -54.44
C GLU A 14 16.63 -56.28 -53.54
N ALA A 15 16.30 -54.99 -53.74
CA ALA A 15 16.61 -53.95 -52.75
C ALA A 15 15.69 -54.19 -51.55
N VAL A 16 16.25 -54.79 -50.50
CA VAL A 16 15.63 -54.82 -49.19
C VAL A 16 15.60 -53.38 -48.70
N ILE A 17 14.44 -52.76 -48.80
CA ILE A 17 14.15 -51.49 -48.10
C ILE A 17 14.00 -51.94 -46.64
N GLU A 18 15.07 -51.74 -45.82
CA GLU A 18 14.97 -51.75 -44.38
C GLU A 18 14.11 -50.52 -44.03
N GLU A 19 12.81 -50.76 -43.82
CA GLU A 19 11.97 -49.77 -43.12
C GLU A 19 12.58 -49.57 -41.72
N PRO A 20 12.86 -48.33 -41.28
CA PRO A 20 13.25 -48.11 -39.90
C PRO A 20 12.12 -48.60 -39.02
N SER A 21 12.35 -49.66 -38.25
CA SER A 21 11.44 -50.13 -37.21
C SER A 21 11.34 -49.04 -36.17
N GLU A 22 10.41 -48.11 -36.34
CA GLU A 22 9.93 -47.29 -35.24
C GLU A 22 9.32 -48.28 -34.24
N GLU A 23 10.10 -48.64 -33.24
CA GLU A 23 9.61 -49.41 -32.10
C GLU A 23 8.53 -48.58 -31.44
N THR A 24 7.29 -48.83 -31.82
CA THR A 24 6.15 -48.20 -31.16
C THR A 24 6.18 -48.59 -29.68
N PRO A 25 6.29 -47.59 -28.75
CA PRO A 25 6.46 -47.91 -27.34
C PRO A 25 5.33 -48.81 -26.86
N SER A 26 5.68 -49.79 -26.03
CA SER A 26 4.74 -50.72 -25.46
C SER A 26 3.60 -50.00 -24.71
N LEU A 27 2.46 -50.66 -24.55
CA LEU A 27 1.33 -50.12 -23.79
C LEU A 27 1.73 -49.76 -22.35
N GLU A 28 2.63 -50.53 -21.76
CA GLU A 28 3.16 -50.27 -20.40
C GLU A 28 4.01 -49.01 -20.36
N GLU A 29 4.90 -48.80 -21.34
CA GLU A 29 5.72 -47.58 -21.44
C GLU A 29 4.86 -46.33 -21.67
N ARG A 30 3.84 -46.46 -22.52
CA ARG A 30 2.87 -45.35 -22.73
C ARG A 30 2.08 -45.00 -21.48
N LEU A 31 1.67 -46.04 -20.71
CA LEU A 31 0.96 -45.85 -19.45
C LEU A 31 1.86 -45.16 -18.43
N ALA A 32 3.10 -45.63 -18.28
CA ALA A 32 4.07 -45.02 -17.36
C ALA A 32 4.37 -43.55 -17.72
N ALA A 33 4.57 -43.25 -19.02
CA ALA A 33 4.78 -41.87 -19.48
C ALA A 33 3.55 -40.97 -19.22
N ALA A 34 2.34 -41.48 -19.43
CA ALA A 34 1.11 -40.75 -19.17
C ALA A 34 0.91 -40.49 -17.67
N GLN A 35 1.23 -41.46 -16.81
CA GLN A 35 1.20 -41.26 -15.36
C GLN A 35 2.23 -40.22 -14.89
N ALA A 36 3.48 -40.31 -15.37
CA ALA A 36 4.51 -39.34 -15.04
C ALA A 36 4.11 -37.89 -15.47
N LEU A 37 3.50 -37.75 -16.65
CA LEU A 37 3.00 -36.45 -17.13
C LEU A 37 1.82 -35.96 -16.28
N ALA A 38 0.93 -36.86 -15.86
CA ALA A 38 -0.19 -36.48 -14.98
C ALA A 38 0.31 -36.00 -13.62
N ASP A 39 1.28 -36.71 -13.02
CA ASP A 39 1.89 -36.33 -11.75
C ASP A 39 2.64 -34.98 -11.84
N ASP A 40 3.40 -34.76 -12.92
CA ASP A 40 4.08 -33.48 -13.17
C ASP A 40 3.09 -32.34 -13.34
N ASN A 41 2.02 -32.54 -14.12
CA ASN A 41 0.96 -31.56 -14.29
C ASN A 41 0.22 -31.26 -12.97
N TYR A 42 -0.03 -32.30 -12.18
CA TYR A 42 -0.65 -32.11 -10.86
C TYR A 42 0.25 -31.32 -9.91
N ASN A 43 1.55 -31.60 -9.89
CA ASN A 43 2.51 -30.83 -9.09
C ASN A 43 2.59 -29.37 -9.55
N LYS A 44 2.62 -29.11 -10.87
CA LYS A 44 2.57 -27.75 -11.43
C LYS A 44 1.28 -27.04 -11.05
N PHE A 45 0.14 -27.72 -11.08
CA PHE A 45 -1.13 -27.18 -10.65
C PHE A 45 -1.11 -26.78 -9.15
N LEU A 46 -0.57 -27.65 -8.29
CA LEU A 46 -0.45 -27.33 -6.85
C LEU A 46 0.43 -26.10 -6.60
N LEU A 47 1.58 -26.01 -7.28
CA LEU A 47 2.47 -24.85 -7.20
C LEU A 47 1.76 -23.58 -7.67
N ALA A 48 1.12 -23.61 -8.84
CA ALA A 48 0.40 -22.47 -9.39
C ALA A 48 -0.75 -22.03 -8.47
N THR A 49 -1.44 -22.97 -7.83
CA THR A 49 -2.51 -22.69 -6.87
C THR A 49 -1.95 -21.99 -5.62
N ALA A 50 -0.84 -22.50 -5.08
CA ALA A 50 -0.18 -21.88 -3.93
C ALA A 50 0.33 -20.47 -4.24
N ASP A 51 0.93 -20.28 -5.42
CA ASP A 51 1.39 -18.95 -5.88
C ASP A 51 0.22 -17.97 -6.05
N PHE A 52 -0.90 -18.45 -6.61
CA PHE A 52 -2.10 -17.65 -6.76
C PHE A 52 -2.69 -17.21 -5.40
N GLU A 53 -2.74 -18.13 -4.42
CA GLU A 53 -3.18 -17.78 -3.07
C GLU A 53 -2.27 -16.76 -2.39
N ASN A 54 -0.95 -16.91 -2.55
CA ASN A 54 0.03 -15.96 -2.04
C ASN A 54 -0.11 -14.59 -2.73
N TYR A 55 -0.30 -14.59 -4.06
CA TYR A 55 -0.57 -13.37 -4.83
C TYR A 55 -1.84 -12.66 -4.35
N LYS A 56 -2.95 -13.41 -4.17
CA LYS A 56 -4.21 -12.86 -3.66
C LYS A 56 -4.05 -12.20 -2.29
N LYS A 57 -3.35 -12.87 -1.36
CA LYS A 57 -3.08 -12.32 -0.03
C LYS A 57 -2.22 -11.05 -0.09
N ARG A 58 -1.24 -11.00 -1.00
CA ARG A 58 -0.40 -9.82 -1.22
C ARG A 58 -1.22 -8.66 -1.75
N ILE A 59 -2.00 -8.88 -2.82
CA ILE A 59 -2.86 -7.83 -3.40
C ILE A 59 -3.85 -7.27 -2.38
N GLN A 60 -4.43 -8.11 -1.54
CA GLN A 60 -5.36 -7.64 -0.50
C GLN A 60 -4.67 -6.70 0.49
N ARG A 61 -3.46 -7.04 0.96
CA ARG A 61 -2.68 -6.16 1.85
C ARG A 61 -2.29 -4.85 1.16
N ASP A 62 -1.88 -4.93 -0.10
CA ASP A 62 -1.49 -3.75 -0.88
C ASP A 62 -2.68 -2.80 -1.07
N LEU A 63 -3.88 -3.33 -1.35
CA LEU A 63 -5.12 -2.54 -1.45
C LEU A 63 -5.48 -1.86 -0.12
N GLU A 64 -5.41 -2.59 1.00
CA GLU A 64 -5.67 -2.02 2.32
C GLU A 64 -4.69 -0.89 2.65
N SER A 65 -3.42 -1.06 2.32
CA SER A 65 -2.40 -0.04 2.51
C SER A 65 -2.65 1.20 1.64
N ILE A 66 -3.04 1.03 0.37
CA ILE A 66 -3.37 2.13 -0.54
C ILE A 66 -4.61 2.89 -0.06
N VAL A 67 -5.65 2.19 0.38
CA VAL A 67 -6.88 2.82 0.91
C VAL A 67 -6.55 3.62 2.15
N THR A 68 -5.77 3.07 3.08
CA THR A 68 -5.34 3.75 4.30
C THR A 68 -4.51 5.00 4.00
N ALA A 69 -3.53 4.89 3.11
CA ALA A 69 -2.70 6.03 2.71
C ALA A 69 -3.51 7.15 2.03
N ARG A 70 -4.48 6.79 1.17
CA ARG A 70 -5.37 7.78 0.52
C ARG A 70 -6.30 8.45 1.52
N ARG A 71 -6.85 7.68 2.48
CA ARG A 71 -7.67 8.21 3.56
C ARG A 71 -6.88 9.22 4.40
N ARG A 72 -5.66 8.89 4.79
CA ARG A 72 -4.75 9.79 5.50
C ARG A 72 -4.53 11.09 4.73
N THR A 73 -4.13 11.00 3.46
CA THR A 73 -3.87 12.18 2.61
C THR A 73 -5.12 13.07 2.48
N LEU A 74 -6.31 12.48 2.40
CA LEU A 74 -7.56 13.24 2.35
C LEU A 74 -7.79 13.99 3.66
N LEU A 75 -7.64 13.33 4.79
CA LEU A 75 -7.81 13.93 6.12
C LEU A 75 -6.82 15.07 6.35
N GLU A 76 -5.54 14.87 5.99
CA GLU A 76 -4.52 15.93 6.08
C GLU A 76 -4.89 17.21 5.30
N ARG A 77 -5.56 17.06 4.14
CA ARG A 77 -6.01 18.21 3.33
C ARG A 77 -7.16 18.98 3.97
N PHE A 78 -7.92 18.39 4.86
CA PHE A 78 -8.98 19.06 5.59
C PHE A 78 -8.50 19.85 6.83
N LEU A 79 -7.34 19.50 7.39
CA LEU A 79 -6.81 20.18 8.59
C LEU A 79 -6.63 21.68 8.41
N PRO A 80 -6.13 22.22 7.27
CA PRO A 80 -6.05 23.66 7.06
C PRO A 80 -7.40 24.40 7.09
N VAL A 81 -8.50 23.72 6.75
CA VAL A 81 -9.85 24.30 6.85
C VAL A 81 -10.21 24.51 8.32
N LEU A 82 -9.90 23.52 9.15
CA LEU A 82 -10.08 23.58 10.60
C LEU A 82 -9.27 24.74 11.20
N ASP A 83 -7.98 24.84 10.83
CA ASP A 83 -7.10 25.93 11.28
C ASP A 83 -7.64 27.33 10.92
N ASN A 84 -8.22 27.45 9.71
CA ASN A 84 -8.82 28.71 9.27
C ASN A 84 -10.05 29.08 10.10
N LEU A 85 -10.90 28.09 10.44
CA LEU A 85 -12.05 28.31 11.31
C LEU A 85 -11.61 28.71 12.73
N GLU A 86 -10.63 28.01 13.31
CA GLU A 86 -10.06 28.34 14.61
C GLU A 86 -9.43 29.76 14.62
N ARG A 87 -8.69 30.10 13.57
CA ARG A 87 -8.10 31.40 13.41
C ARG A 87 -9.17 32.47 13.30
N ALA A 88 -10.25 32.27 12.54
CA ALA A 88 -11.35 33.22 12.43
C ALA A 88 -12.03 33.46 13.77
N LEU A 89 -12.10 32.50 14.66
CA LEU A 89 -12.64 32.67 16.02
C LEU A 89 -11.71 33.44 16.94
N ARG A 90 -10.39 33.39 16.75
CA ARG A 90 -9.39 34.14 17.53
C ARG A 90 -9.40 35.63 17.19
N TYR A 91 -9.59 35.96 15.91
CA TYR A 91 -9.66 37.35 15.46
C TYR A 91 -11.13 37.76 15.37
N ASP A 92 -11.61 38.54 16.32
CA ASP A 92 -13.01 38.99 16.50
C ASP A 92 -13.63 39.55 15.20
N ALA A 93 -14.01 38.68 14.30
CA ALA A 93 -14.50 39.03 12.98
C ALA A 93 -16.04 38.93 12.93
N GLY A 94 -16.73 40.03 13.27
CA GLY A 94 -18.05 40.27 12.75
C GLY A 94 -19.26 39.92 13.61
N GLY A 95 -19.20 40.07 14.93
CA GLY A 95 -20.35 39.98 15.82
C GLY A 95 -20.75 38.57 16.27
N GLU A 96 -21.52 38.49 17.36
CA GLU A 96 -21.85 37.21 18.04
C GLU A 96 -22.52 36.16 17.16
N THR A 97 -23.38 36.61 16.23
CA THR A 97 -24.11 35.69 15.34
C THR A 97 -23.17 34.94 14.36
N LEU A 98 -22.20 35.65 13.77
CA LEU A 98 -21.23 35.07 12.88
C LEU A 98 -20.26 34.15 13.65
N ARG A 99 -19.85 34.57 14.81
CA ARG A 99 -19.02 33.76 15.73
C ARG A 99 -19.70 32.44 16.08
N GLY A 100 -20.97 32.50 16.48
CA GLY A 100 -21.77 31.31 16.79
C GLY A 100 -21.87 30.33 15.59
N GLY A 101 -22.05 30.87 14.38
CA GLY A 101 -22.05 30.06 13.14
C GLY A 101 -20.71 29.34 12.86
N ILE A 102 -19.61 30.07 13.07
CA ILE A 102 -18.25 29.49 12.91
C ILE A 102 -18.01 28.40 13.96
N GLU A 103 -18.36 28.65 15.24
CA GLU A 103 -18.20 27.68 16.32
C GLU A 103 -19.00 26.42 16.07
N GLN A 104 -20.24 26.55 15.58
CA GLN A 104 -21.05 25.40 15.24
C GLN A 104 -20.46 24.59 14.06
N THR A 105 -19.93 25.29 13.05
CA THR A 105 -19.26 24.65 11.91
C THR A 105 -18.00 23.92 12.35
N LEU A 106 -17.19 24.55 13.20
CA LEU A 106 -15.98 23.97 13.77
C LEU A 106 -16.31 22.68 14.54
N LYS A 107 -17.29 22.73 15.45
CA LYS A 107 -17.73 21.54 16.22
C LYS A 107 -18.25 20.42 15.31
N GLY A 108 -19.00 20.77 14.27
CA GLY A 108 -19.48 19.81 13.28
C GLY A 108 -18.32 19.12 12.56
N PHE A 109 -17.31 19.89 12.18
CA PHE A 109 -16.12 19.38 11.49
C PHE A 109 -15.27 18.48 12.40
N GLU A 110 -15.04 18.90 13.65
CA GLU A 110 -14.35 18.09 14.67
C GLU A 110 -15.08 16.76 14.93
N ALA A 111 -16.43 16.76 14.95
CA ALA A 111 -17.22 15.55 15.10
C ALA A 111 -17.06 14.56 13.91
N VAL A 112 -16.99 15.10 12.68
CA VAL A 112 -16.70 14.27 11.48
C VAL A 112 -15.31 13.67 11.58
N LEU A 113 -14.31 14.46 11.92
CA LEU A 113 -12.94 13.96 12.09
C LEU A 113 -12.85 12.88 13.19
N ALA A 114 -13.53 13.10 14.31
CA ALA A 114 -13.58 12.12 15.39
C ALA A 114 -14.26 10.81 14.97
N GLY A 115 -15.32 10.88 14.14
CA GLY A 115 -15.97 9.72 13.53
C GLY A 115 -15.03 8.91 12.62
N GLU A 116 -14.08 9.58 11.98
CA GLU A 116 -13.02 8.97 11.18
C GLU A 116 -11.82 8.48 12.03
N GLY A 117 -11.90 8.59 13.36
CA GLY A 117 -10.85 8.18 14.30
C GLY A 117 -9.70 9.17 14.45
N VAL A 118 -9.86 10.40 13.93
CA VAL A 118 -8.89 11.50 14.09
C VAL A 118 -9.07 12.11 15.48
N LYS A 119 -7.95 12.31 16.19
CA LYS A 119 -7.92 12.93 17.51
C LYS A 119 -6.92 14.07 17.55
N ALA A 120 -7.31 15.18 18.17
CA ALA A 120 -6.37 16.26 18.48
C ALA A 120 -5.36 15.78 19.55
N ILE A 121 -4.11 16.18 19.36
CA ILE A 121 -3.03 15.87 20.29
C ILE A 121 -3.00 17.00 21.33
N ASP A 122 -3.23 16.63 22.57
CA ASP A 122 -3.17 17.57 23.70
C ASP A 122 -1.71 17.72 24.16
N VAL A 123 -1.10 18.84 23.83
CA VAL A 123 0.30 19.18 24.18
C VAL A 123 0.44 20.42 25.05
N LEU A 124 -0.65 21.19 25.25
CA LEU A 124 -0.60 22.43 26.06
C LEU A 124 -0.22 22.11 27.51
N ASP A 125 0.61 22.96 28.10
CA ASP A 125 1.13 22.83 29.47
C ASP A 125 1.92 21.53 29.74
N LYS A 126 2.35 20.83 28.69
CA LYS A 126 3.16 19.61 28.78
C LYS A 126 4.60 19.87 28.32
N PRO A 127 5.56 19.03 28.76
CA PRO A 127 6.91 19.03 28.21
C PRO A 127 6.88 18.84 26.69
N PHE A 128 7.71 19.55 25.97
CA PHE A 128 7.82 19.45 24.52
C PHE A 128 8.32 18.07 24.11
N ASP A 129 7.57 17.42 23.22
CA ASP A 129 7.94 16.13 22.61
C ASP A 129 8.06 16.30 21.09
N PRO A 130 9.30 16.21 20.54
CA PRO A 130 9.53 16.36 19.09
C PRO A 130 8.82 15.32 18.21
N ARG A 131 8.35 14.21 18.80
CA ARG A 131 7.61 13.17 18.05
C ARG A 131 6.20 13.61 17.65
N VAL A 132 5.61 14.55 18.40
CA VAL A 132 4.21 14.96 18.22
C VAL A 132 4.02 16.46 18.09
N ALA A 133 5.09 17.24 18.30
CA ALA A 133 5.05 18.70 18.21
C ALA A 133 6.30 19.27 17.52
N GLU A 134 6.12 20.40 16.87
CA GLU A 134 7.15 21.24 16.23
C GLU A 134 7.18 22.60 16.93
N ALA A 135 8.32 22.96 17.53
CA ALA A 135 8.51 24.26 18.15
C ALA A 135 8.78 25.31 17.05
N ILE A 136 7.85 26.25 16.89
CA ILE A 136 7.95 27.36 15.92
C ILE A 136 8.43 28.68 16.55
N GLY A 137 8.53 28.72 17.87
CA GLY A 137 8.99 29.88 18.61
C GLY A 137 9.26 29.57 20.07
N THR A 138 9.87 30.51 20.74
CA THR A 138 10.09 30.49 22.19
C THR A 138 9.55 31.77 22.85
N GLU A 139 9.01 31.63 24.04
CA GLU A 139 8.52 32.77 24.86
C GLU A 139 9.10 32.66 26.25
N SER A 140 9.54 33.81 26.80
CA SER A 140 9.97 33.87 28.21
C SER A 140 8.75 34.00 29.10
N ARG A 141 8.55 33.03 30.00
CA ARG A 141 7.49 33.05 31.02
C ARG A 141 8.04 32.68 32.39
N ASP A 142 7.86 33.60 33.33
CA ASP A 142 8.30 33.36 34.70
C ASP A 142 7.49 32.25 35.36
N GLY A 143 8.16 31.36 36.07
CA GLY A 143 7.55 30.28 36.84
C GLY A 143 7.16 29.02 36.01
N ILE A 144 7.49 28.97 34.71
CA ILE A 144 7.28 27.82 33.86
C ILE A 144 8.64 27.19 33.55
N ALA A 145 8.70 25.87 33.61
CA ALA A 145 9.92 25.11 33.28
C ALA A 145 10.28 25.28 31.80
N ASP A 146 11.58 25.35 31.50
CA ASP A 146 12.07 25.37 30.12
C ASP A 146 11.53 24.17 29.33
N ASP A 147 11.35 24.37 28.02
CA ASP A 147 10.81 23.37 27.09
C ASP A 147 9.36 22.92 27.41
N THR A 148 8.60 23.71 28.21
CA THR A 148 7.17 23.49 28.36
C THR A 148 6.39 24.19 27.25
N VAL A 149 5.40 23.52 26.65
CA VAL A 149 4.51 24.11 25.64
C VAL A 149 3.61 25.16 26.29
N VAL A 150 3.76 26.43 25.92
CA VAL A 150 3.00 27.55 26.48
C VAL A 150 1.87 28.02 25.58
N GLU A 151 1.97 27.72 24.27
CA GLU A 151 0.93 28.05 23.31
C GLU A 151 0.91 27.04 22.18
N VAL A 152 -0.31 26.73 21.70
CA VAL A 152 -0.53 25.90 20.51
C VAL A 152 -1.02 26.78 19.38
N ALA A 153 -0.13 27.11 18.44
CA ALA A 153 -0.45 27.90 17.26
C ALA A 153 -1.34 27.13 16.27
N GLU A 154 -1.00 25.86 16.02
CA GLU A 154 -1.79 24.93 15.22
C GLU A 154 -1.88 23.59 15.95
N LYS A 155 -3.09 23.04 16.06
CA LYS A 155 -3.29 21.72 16.71
C LYS A 155 -2.64 20.59 15.91
N GLY A 156 -2.01 19.66 16.61
CA GLY A 156 -1.58 18.37 16.08
C GLY A 156 -2.74 17.37 16.02
N TYR A 157 -2.68 16.42 15.11
CA TYR A 157 -3.69 15.36 14.97
C TYR A 157 -3.08 13.99 14.71
N SER A 158 -3.72 12.95 15.24
CA SER A 158 -3.39 11.55 14.99
C SER A 158 -4.62 10.79 14.54
N ILE A 159 -4.42 9.66 13.83
CA ILE A 159 -5.45 8.67 13.51
C ILE A 159 -5.01 7.31 14.07
N GLY A 160 -5.71 6.84 15.11
CA GLY A 160 -5.22 5.70 15.88
C GLY A 160 -3.86 6.01 16.51
N GLU A 161 -2.84 5.21 16.17
CA GLU A 161 -1.44 5.40 16.62
C GLU A 161 -0.59 6.21 15.62
N GLU A 162 -1.12 6.52 14.44
CA GLU A 162 -0.38 7.20 13.38
C GLU A 162 -0.52 8.71 13.49
N LEU A 163 0.62 9.42 13.45
CA LEU A 163 0.64 10.89 13.40
C LEU A 163 0.20 11.37 12.02
N LEU A 164 -0.87 12.20 11.96
CA LEU A 164 -1.29 12.89 10.73
C LEU A 164 -0.48 14.16 10.51
N ARG A 165 -0.36 14.98 11.55
CA ARG A 165 0.53 16.15 11.58
C ARG A 165 0.92 16.51 13.02
N PRO A 166 2.15 17.02 13.25
CA PRO A 166 2.55 17.52 14.56
C PRO A 166 1.79 18.80 14.91
N ALA A 167 1.70 19.10 16.21
CA ALA A 167 1.26 20.40 16.69
C ALA A 167 2.36 21.44 16.46
N LYS A 168 2.02 22.65 16.02
CA LYS A 168 2.96 23.76 16.03
C LYS A 168 2.80 24.56 17.31
N VAL A 169 3.88 24.66 18.05
CA VAL A 169 3.85 25.17 19.43
C VAL A 169 4.91 26.23 19.71
N ILE A 170 4.62 27.07 20.70
CA ILE A 170 5.59 27.97 21.32
C ILE A 170 5.98 27.33 22.65
N VAL A 171 7.26 27.27 22.96
CA VAL A 171 7.80 26.66 24.17
C VAL A 171 8.39 27.72 25.10
N ALA A 172 8.26 27.50 26.40
CA ALA A 172 8.90 28.32 27.38
C ALA A 172 10.42 28.23 27.32
N LYS A 173 11.11 29.34 27.44
CA LYS A 173 12.55 29.42 27.62
C LYS A 173 12.90 30.53 28.60
N THR A 174 13.63 30.17 29.64
CA THR A 174 14.09 31.19 30.61
C THR A 174 15.02 32.16 29.90
N ALA A 175 14.80 33.46 30.10
CA ALA A 175 15.74 34.48 29.64
C ALA A 175 17.06 34.30 30.38
N GLY A 176 18.12 33.91 29.68
CA GLY A 176 19.47 33.76 30.21
C GLY A 176 20.12 35.12 30.49
#